data_272f0c0b0778aaaf08b14b938cfd530f
#
_entry.id   272f0c0b0778aaaf08b14b938cfd530f
#
_cell.length_a   1.000
_cell.length_b   1.000
_cell.length_c   1.000
_cell.angle_alpha   90.00
_cell.angle_beta   90.00
_cell.angle_gamma   90.00
#
_symmetry.space_group_name_H-M   'P 1'
#
loop_
_entity.id
_entity.type
_entity.pdbx_description
1 polymer ?
#
loop_
_entity_poly.entity_id
_entity_poly.type
_entity_poly.pdbx_seq_one_letter_code
_entity_poly.pdbx_strand_id
1 'polypeptide(L)'
;MNRMQHYSPKTLTEYHEIYSELRSKDIIIFAGGTDVMVGRYELPQDAIIIDISGIAELEGIEKKEDKIFIGSSTTLNEILNSYQIQNNIPILIKAIKTMASEQIRNRATIGGNIGNASPAGDTITPLIVLGAEIEIFSPESNQHRIISIDELFCGPCATTLKKGEIITKIIIPLLLDNTIIYYFRKIGQRNAMTITKASLSAIAKLSEGKIEWIRLAPGSVSPVVKRMSKTEEFIKGKELTPHVINQAKEIISQEISPITDIRSTKAFRMLITQNLLEDCLKKNTIWA
;
A
#
# COMPACT_ATOMS: atom_id res chain seq x y z
N MET A 1 36.93 -17.27 -4.69
CA MET A 1 35.56 -17.44 -4.17
C MET A 1 34.99 -16.05 -3.97
N ASN A 2 34.07 -15.62 -4.85
CA ASN A 2 33.32 -14.39 -4.62
C ASN A 2 32.40 -14.64 -3.41
N ARG A 3 32.53 -13.82 -2.38
CA ARG A 3 31.67 -13.88 -1.20
C ARG A 3 30.59 -12.83 -1.34
N MET A 4 29.36 -13.16 -0.91
CA MET A 4 28.29 -12.18 -0.69
C MET A 4 28.83 -10.98 0.08
N GLN A 5 28.56 -9.78 -0.40
CA GLN A 5 28.94 -8.53 0.26
C GLN A 5 27.72 -7.89 0.87
N HIS A 6 27.81 -7.43 2.10
CA HIS A 6 26.71 -6.83 2.84
C HIS A 6 27.13 -5.45 3.36
N TYR A 7 26.28 -4.46 3.08
CA TYR A 7 26.44 -3.07 3.50
C TYR A 7 25.22 -2.65 4.31
N SER A 8 25.41 -1.83 5.34
CA SER A 8 24.34 -1.34 6.22
C SER A 8 24.58 0.14 6.54
N PRO A 9 24.33 1.04 5.55
CA PRO A 9 24.47 2.48 5.75
C PRO A 9 23.58 2.97 6.89
N LYS A 10 24.04 4.02 7.58
CA LYS A 10 23.32 4.67 8.70
C LYS A 10 22.69 5.98 8.32
N THR A 11 23.09 6.54 7.18
CA THR A 11 22.58 7.81 6.62
C THR A 11 22.35 7.68 5.12
N LEU A 12 21.56 8.59 4.56
CA LEU A 12 21.39 8.70 3.10
C LEU A 12 22.71 9.08 2.40
N THR A 13 23.57 9.82 3.09
CA THR A 13 24.91 10.16 2.58
C THR A 13 25.77 8.92 2.42
N GLU A 14 25.85 8.08 3.46
CA GLU A 14 26.57 6.79 3.37
C GLU A 14 25.97 5.87 2.28
N TYR A 15 24.64 5.85 2.15
CA TYR A 15 23.98 5.09 1.08
C TYR A 15 24.41 5.59 -0.30
N HIS A 16 24.44 6.90 -0.53
CA HIS A 16 24.90 7.52 -1.76
C HIS A 16 26.35 7.15 -2.09
N GLU A 17 27.27 7.22 -1.11
CA GLU A 17 28.68 6.86 -1.26
C GLU A 17 28.84 5.38 -1.65
N ILE A 18 28.23 4.47 -0.89
CA ILE A 18 28.27 3.03 -1.16
C ILE A 18 27.69 2.72 -2.55
N TYR A 19 26.54 3.30 -2.89
CA TYR A 19 25.92 3.08 -4.20
C TYR A 19 26.81 3.59 -5.34
N SER A 20 27.46 4.75 -5.18
CA SER A 20 28.33 5.34 -6.20
C SER A 20 29.51 4.43 -6.56
N GLU A 21 30.07 3.72 -5.57
CA GLU A 21 31.12 2.74 -5.77
C GLU A 21 30.65 1.46 -6.46
N LEU A 22 29.39 1.07 -6.21
CA LEU A 22 28.82 -0.22 -6.60
C LEU A 22 27.87 -0.14 -7.80
N ARG A 23 27.58 1.04 -8.36
CA ARG A 23 26.51 1.28 -9.35
C ARG A 23 26.57 0.40 -10.62
N SER A 24 27.77 -0.06 -10.98
CA SER A 24 27.96 -0.94 -12.14
C SER A 24 27.61 -2.41 -11.86
N LYS A 25 27.34 -2.77 -10.60
CA LYS A 25 27.07 -4.13 -10.16
C LYS A 25 25.56 -4.34 -9.95
N ASP A 26 25.18 -5.62 -9.82
CA ASP A 26 23.82 -5.97 -9.43
C ASP A 26 23.70 -5.90 -7.90
N ILE A 27 22.89 -4.96 -7.44
CA ILE A 27 22.69 -4.66 -6.04
C ILE A 27 21.27 -5.04 -5.64
N ILE A 28 21.14 -5.77 -4.56
CA ILE A 28 19.86 -6.07 -3.91
C ILE A 28 19.69 -5.14 -2.73
N ILE A 29 18.66 -4.30 -2.77
CA ILE A 29 18.32 -3.37 -1.70
C ILE A 29 17.13 -3.93 -0.94
N PHE A 30 17.23 -4.02 0.38
CA PHE A 30 16.09 -4.40 1.22
C PHE A 30 16.07 -3.60 2.54
N ALA A 31 14.89 -3.56 3.18
CA ALA A 31 14.71 -3.04 4.53
C ALA A 31 14.40 -4.21 5.49
N GLY A 32 13.12 -4.42 5.86
CA GLY A 32 12.75 -5.51 6.80
C GLY A 32 13.06 -6.94 6.34
N GLY A 33 13.30 -7.18 5.05
CA GLY A 33 13.74 -8.46 4.48
C GLY A 33 12.67 -9.57 4.46
N THR A 34 11.45 -9.32 4.91
CA THR A 34 10.43 -10.35 5.13
C THR A 34 9.93 -11.03 3.85
N ASP A 35 10.01 -10.38 2.69
CA ASP A 35 9.72 -11.00 1.39
C ASP A 35 10.96 -11.65 0.76
N VAL A 36 12.13 -11.03 0.94
CA VAL A 36 13.40 -11.55 0.41
C VAL A 36 13.74 -12.90 1.04
N MET A 37 13.55 -13.04 2.35
CA MET A 37 13.91 -14.23 3.13
C MET A 37 12.95 -15.42 2.94
N VAL A 38 11.79 -15.26 2.32
CA VAL A 38 10.89 -16.40 2.03
C VAL A 38 11.19 -17.08 0.69
N GLY A 39 12.38 -16.86 0.10
CA GLY A 39 12.84 -17.58 -1.09
C GLY A 39 12.18 -17.14 -2.39
N ARG A 40 11.59 -15.94 -2.43
CA ARG A 40 11.10 -15.34 -3.69
C ARG A 40 12.24 -14.98 -4.64
N TYR A 41 13.43 -14.78 -4.08
CA TYR A 41 14.64 -14.42 -4.82
C TYR A 41 15.71 -15.45 -4.49
N GLU A 42 16.20 -16.16 -5.49
CA GLU A 42 17.47 -16.88 -5.36
C GLU A 42 18.57 -15.82 -5.31
N LEU A 43 19.15 -15.63 -4.13
CA LEU A 43 20.28 -14.71 -3.97
C LEU A 43 21.52 -15.34 -4.63
N PRO A 44 22.13 -14.68 -5.63
CA PRO A 44 23.40 -15.14 -6.18
C PRO A 44 24.47 -15.27 -5.09
N GLN A 45 25.39 -16.23 -5.22
CA GLN A 45 26.46 -16.44 -4.24
C GLN A 45 27.41 -15.24 -4.10
N ASP A 46 27.45 -14.38 -5.10
CA ASP A 46 28.24 -13.15 -5.17
C ASP A 46 27.35 -11.88 -5.08
N ALA A 47 26.13 -12.02 -4.58
CA ALA A 47 25.21 -10.90 -4.43
C ALA A 47 25.80 -9.78 -3.56
N ILE A 48 25.55 -8.55 -4.00
CA ILE A 48 25.79 -7.36 -3.20
C ILE A 48 24.48 -6.93 -2.60
N ILE A 49 24.45 -6.87 -1.28
CA ILE A 49 23.26 -6.57 -0.50
C ILE A 49 23.44 -5.25 0.23
N ILE A 50 22.47 -4.34 0.11
CA ILE A 50 22.42 -3.12 0.91
C ILE A 50 21.17 -3.17 1.78
N ASP A 51 21.37 -3.26 3.09
CA ASP A 51 20.30 -3.17 4.10
C ASP A 51 20.09 -1.71 4.49
N ILE A 52 18.99 -1.14 4.06
CA ILE A 52 18.62 0.25 4.32
C ILE A 52 17.79 0.42 5.61
N SER A 53 17.50 -0.65 6.34
CA SER A 53 16.66 -0.60 7.53
C SER A 53 17.24 0.26 8.67
N GLY A 54 18.55 0.46 8.69
CA GLY A 54 19.23 1.24 9.74
C GLY A 54 19.55 2.69 9.35
N ILE A 55 19.00 3.19 8.23
CA ILE A 55 19.17 4.59 7.82
C ILE A 55 18.22 5.46 8.64
N ALA A 56 18.76 6.36 9.46
CA ALA A 56 18.00 7.16 10.42
C ALA A 56 16.93 8.04 9.77
N GLU A 57 17.20 8.59 8.57
CA GLU A 57 16.27 9.44 7.84
C GLU A 57 15.05 8.70 7.27
N LEU A 58 15.09 7.35 7.29
CA LEU A 58 13.99 6.50 6.84
C LEU A 58 13.07 6.04 7.98
N GLU A 59 13.33 6.42 9.21
CA GLU A 59 12.56 6.01 10.38
C GLU A 59 11.60 7.10 10.86
N GLY A 60 10.58 6.66 11.61
CA GLY A 60 9.73 7.52 12.40
C GLY A 60 8.44 7.96 11.73
N ILE A 61 7.60 8.59 12.53
CA ILE A 61 6.28 9.11 12.15
C ILE A 61 6.16 10.54 12.66
N GLU A 62 5.90 11.47 11.77
CA GLU A 62 5.77 12.87 12.10
C GLU A 62 4.47 13.44 11.53
N LYS A 63 3.73 14.20 12.36
CA LYS A 63 2.59 14.98 11.91
C LYS A 63 3.02 16.44 11.77
N LYS A 64 2.90 16.99 10.56
CA LYS A 64 3.12 18.40 10.26
C LYS A 64 1.89 18.94 9.56
N GLU A 65 1.31 20.00 10.12
CA GLU A 65 0.15 20.67 9.56
C GLU A 65 -0.99 19.67 9.22
N ASP A 66 -1.34 19.59 7.97
CA ASP A 66 -2.40 18.73 7.41
C ASP A 66 -1.88 17.42 6.81
N LYS A 67 -0.62 17.03 7.10
CA LYS A 67 0.00 15.79 6.58
C LYS A 67 0.63 14.95 7.69
N ILE A 68 0.66 13.65 7.47
CA ILE A 68 1.50 12.70 8.23
C ILE A 68 2.60 12.18 7.31
N PHE A 69 3.82 12.22 7.82
CA PHE A 69 5.02 11.68 7.19
C PHE A 69 5.42 10.40 7.91
N ILE A 70 5.56 9.31 7.16
CA ILE A 70 6.01 8.03 7.69
C ILE A 70 7.30 7.67 6.97
N GLY A 71 8.39 7.49 7.71
CA GLY A 71 9.65 7.01 7.18
C GLY A 71 9.49 5.60 6.60
N SER A 72 10.12 5.31 5.48
CA SER A 72 9.93 4.06 4.74
C SER A 72 10.38 2.82 5.50
N SER A 73 11.36 2.94 6.39
CA SER A 73 11.85 1.85 7.27
C SER A 73 11.02 1.67 8.54
N THR A 74 10.02 2.52 8.79
CA THR A 74 9.09 2.36 9.92
C THR A 74 8.36 1.04 9.79
N THR A 75 8.41 0.21 10.83
CA THR A 75 7.80 -1.11 10.83
C THR A 75 6.28 -1.04 10.92
N LEU A 76 5.61 -2.06 10.41
CA LEU A 76 4.15 -2.13 10.47
C LEU A 76 3.64 -2.16 11.92
N ASN A 77 4.43 -2.70 12.85
CA ASN A 77 4.06 -2.72 14.26
C ASN A 77 4.21 -1.34 14.94
N GLU A 78 5.24 -0.56 14.59
CA GLU A 78 5.38 0.83 15.03
C GLU A 78 4.20 1.68 14.53
N ILE A 79 3.78 1.51 13.27
CA ILE A 79 2.61 2.18 12.73
C ILE A 79 1.34 1.81 13.51
N LEU A 80 1.15 0.52 13.83
CA LEU A 80 0.00 0.07 14.62
C LEU A 80 -0.06 0.70 16.01
N ASN A 81 1.10 0.95 16.63
CA ASN A 81 1.22 1.50 17.98
C ASN A 81 1.31 3.03 18.00
N SER A 82 1.37 3.67 16.84
CA SER A 82 1.45 5.13 16.76
C SER A 82 0.11 5.79 17.07
N TYR A 83 0.07 6.60 18.14
CA TYR A 83 -1.08 7.41 18.49
C TYR A 83 -1.51 8.34 17.33
N GLN A 84 -0.54 8.90 16.60
CA GLN A 84 -0.81 9.78 15.48
C GLN A 84 -1.56 9.06 14.35
N ILE A 85 -1.16 7.82 14.04
CA ILE A 85 -1.81 7.04 12.98
C ILE A 85 -3.17 6.52 13.44
N GLN A 86 -3.29 6.04 14.68
CA GLN A 86 -4.54 5.53 15.23
C GLN A 86 -5.68 6.58 15.18
N ASN A 87 -5.35 7.83 15.49
CA ASN A 87 -6.35 8.90 15.53
C ASN A 87 -6.64 9.55 14.18
N ASN A 88 -5.67 9.56 13.25
CA ASN A 88 -5.84 10.33 12.01
C ASN A 88 -6.01 9.44 10.77
N ILE A 89 -5.55 8.18 10.79
CA ILE A 89 -5.55 7.29 9.62
C ILE A 89 -6.09 5.89 10.01
N PRO A 90 -7.33 5.79 10.52
CA PRO A 90 -7.87 4.52 11.05
C PRO A 90 -7.96 3.41 10.00
N ILE A 91 -8.10 3.75 8.71
CA ILE A 91 -8.16 2.77 7.63
C ILE A 91 -6.83 2.01 7.46
N LEU A 92 -5.69 2.67 7.63
CA LEU A 92 -4.38 2.04 7.57
C LEU A 92 -4.19 1.07 8.74
N ILE A 93 -4.61 1.46 9.95
CA ILE A 93 -4.61 0.59 11.14
C ILE A 93 -5.45 -0.67 10.90
N LYS A 94 -6.67 -0.52 10.34
CA LYS A 94 -7.55 -1.65 10.01
C LYS A 94 -6.87 -2.63 9.05
N ALA A 95 -6.17 -2.12 8.04
CA ALA A 95 -5.45 -2.94 7.07
C ALA A 95 -4.29 -3.70 7.73
N ILE A 96 -3.39 -3.00 8.42
CA ILE A 96 -2.19 -3.59 9.02
C ILE A 96 -2.57 -4.65 10.08
N LYS A 97 -3.64 -4.46 10.85
CA LYS A 97 -4.13 -5.48 11.83
C LYS A 97 -4.43 -6.84 11.19
N THR A 98 -4.75 -6.88 9.89
CA THR A 98 -5.04 -8.14 9.18
C THR A 98 -3.81 -8.77 8.53
N MET A 99 -2.67 -8.06 8.54
CA MET A 99 -1.44 -8.49 7.89
C MET A 99 -0.59 -9.38 8.80
N ALA A 100 -0.06 -10.44 8.24
CA ALA A 100 1.01 -11.26 8.80
C ALA A 100 0.85 -11.56 10.32
N SER A 101 1.87 -12.14 10.94
CA SER A 101 1.99 -12.26 12.39
C SER A 101 2.65 -11.02 12.98
N GLU A 102 2.59 -10.87 14.31
CA GLU A 102 3.27 -9.78 15.01
C GLU A 102 4.78 -9.80 14.76
N GLN A 103 5.39 -10.99 14.78
CA GLN A 103 6.83 -11.17 14.53
C GLN A 103 7.21 -10.63 13.14
N ILE A 104 6.39 -10.90 12.13
CA ILE A 104 6.63 -10.38 10.79
C ILE A 104 6.42 -8.87 10.76
N ARG A 105 5.38 -8.35 11.40
CA ARG A 105 5.13 -6.89 11.46
C ARG A 105 6.19 -6.12 12.22
N ASN A 106 6.91 -6.77 13.16
CA ASN A 106 8.07 -6.18 13.85
C ASN A 106 9.30 -5.99 12.94
N ARG A 107 9.29 -6.60 11.75
CA ARG A 107 10.37 -6.50 10.76
C ARG A 107 9.92 -5.88 9.45
N ALA A 108 8.71 -6.21 8.98
CA ALA A 108 8.17 -5.69 7.75
C ALA A 108 7.95 -4.18 7.87
N THR A 109 8.48 -3.43 6.89
CA THR A 109 8.39 -1.96 6.84
C THR A 109 7.33 -1.52 5.84
N ILE A 110 6.80 -0.31 6.02
CA ILE A 110 5.80 0.24 5.10
C ILE A 110 6.41 0.47 3.70
N GLY A 111 7.62 1.01 3.63
CA GLY A 111 8.33 1.20 2.36
C GLY A 111 8.63 -0.12 1.67
N GLY A 112 9.02 -1.17 2.43
CA GLY A 112 9.23 -2.51 1.90
C GLY A 112 7.95 -3.12 1.32
N ASN A 113 6.79 -2.94 1.97
CA ASN A 113 5.51 -3.41 1.46
C ASN A 113 5.09 -2.70 0.16
N ILE A 114 5.29 -1.38 0.10
CA ILE A 114 5.01 -0.56 -1.10
C ILE A 114 6.00 -0.90 -2.21
N GLY A 115 7.31 -0.95 -1.93
CA GLY A 115 8.35 -1.24 -2.91
C GLY A 115 8.28 -2.65 -3.50
N ASN A 116 7.77 -3.63 -2.74
CA ASN A 116 7.46 -4.98 -3.24
C ASN A 116 6.32 -4.98 -4.27
N ALA A 117 5.50 -3.93 -4.32
CA ALA A 117 4.45 -3.68 -5.31
C ALA A 117 3.52 -4.87 -5.57
N SER A 118 3.29 -5.71 -4.55
CA SER A 118 2.38 -6.84 -4.69
C SER A 118 0.93 -6.35 -4.87
N PRO A 119 0.18 -6.84 -5.88
CA PRO A 119 -1.25 -6.55 -6.01
C PRO A 119 -2.07 -6.93 -4.76
N ALA A 120 -1.52 -7.81 -3.91
CA ALA A 120 -2.09 -8.26 -2.65
C ALA A 120 -1.51 -7.52 -1.43
N GLY A 121 -0.76 -6.44 -1.63
CA GLY A 121 -0.20 -5.60 -0.57
C GLY A 121 -1.30 -4.83 0.16
N ASP A 122 -1.58 -5.20 1.40
CA ASP A 122 -2.75 -4.68 2.12
C ASP A 122 -2.61 -3.21 2.55
N THR A 123 -1.39 -2.64 2.63
CA THR A 123 -1.20 -1.20 2.91
C THR A 123 -1.43 -0.33 1.68
N ILE A 124 -1.32 -0.89 0.47
CA ILE A 124 -1.40 -0.14 -0.78
C ILE A 124 -2.81 0.42 -1.00
N THR A 125 -3.85 -0.42 -0.79
CA THR A 125 -5.24 0.02 -1.03
C THR A 125 -5.69 1.18 -0.14
N PRO A 126 -5.39 1.22 1.20
CA PRO A 126 -5.64 2.40 2.02
C PRO A 126 -4.88 3.64 1.55
N LEU A 127 -3.60 3.49 1.19
CA LEU A 127 -2.76 4.61 0.77
C LEU A 127 -3.25 5.23 -0.55
N ILE A 128 -3.72 4.41 -1.49
CA ILE A 128 -4.34 4.85 -2.75
C ILE A 128 -5.60 5.70 -2.49
N VAL A 129 -6.53 5.24 -1.64
CA VAL A 129 -7.76 6.01 -1.37
C VAL A 129 -7.48 7.29 -0.58
N LEU A 130 -6.45 7.29 0.25
CA LEU A 130 -5.99 8.48 0.98
C LEU A 130 -5.29 9.50 0.07
N GLY A 131 -4.87 9.09 -1.14
CA GLY A 131 -4.09 9.95 -2.04
C GLY A 131 -2.69 10.21 -1.52
N ALA A 132 -2.03 9.16 -1.01
CA ALA A 132 -0.67 9.29 -0.50
C ALA A 132 0.33 9.66 -1.60
N GLU A 133 1.36 10.40 -1.20
CA GLU A 133 2.52 10.73 -2.02
C GLU A 133 3.73 9.94 -1.52
N ILE A 134 4.64 9.64 -2.42
CA ILE A 134 5.87 8.86 -2.14
C ILE A 134 7.08 9.74 -2.42
N GLU A 135 7.89 9.97 -1.39
CA GLU A 135 9.20 10.60 -1.53
C GLU A 135 10.23 9.54 -1.88
N ILE A 136 11.00 9.78 -2.91
CA ILE A 136 12.01 8.88 -3.48
C ILE A 136 13.33 9.61 -3.49
N PHE A 137 14.39 8.95 -3.00
CA PHE A 137 15.75 9.42 -3.09
C PHE A 137 16.48 8.71 -4.22
N SER A 138 17.14 9.49 -5.08
CA SER A 138 18.03 9.00 -6.15
C SER A 138 19.47 9.12 -5.71
N PRO A 139 20.20 8.03 -5.48
CA PRO A 139 21.62 8.11 -5.14
C PRO A 139 22.49 8.54 -6.34
N GLU A 140 22.00 8.44 -7.57
CA GLU A 140 22.74 8.89 -8.76
C GLU A 140 22.84 10.42 -8.85
N SER A 141 21.74 11.13 -8.57
CA SER A 141 21.68 12.59 -8.59
C SER A 141 21.84 13.25 -7.22
N ASN A 142 21.83 12.46 -6.14
CA ASN A 142 21.77 12.90 -4.75
C ASN A 142 20.58 13.85 -4.49
N GLN A 143 19.41 13.52 -5.07
CA GLN A 143 18.21 14.35 -5.00
C GLN A 143 16.98 13.56 -4.62
N HIS A 144 16.00 14.27 -4.06
CA HIS A 144 14.66 13.75 -3.78
C HIS A 144 13.67 14.18 -4.86
N ARG A 145 12.68 13.32 -5.09
CA ARG A 145 11.47 13.63 -5.88
C ARG A 145 10.25 13.07 -5.18
N ILE A 146 9.10 13.69 -5.39
CA ILE A 146 7.81 13.24 -4.87
C ILE A 146 6.92 12.88 -6.04
N ILE A 147 6.24 11.74 -5.95
CA ILE A 147 5.23 11.28 -6.92
C ILE A 147 3.96 10.87 -6.19
N SER A 148 2.83 10.84 -6.89
CA SER A 148 1.64 10.17 -6.39
C SER A 148 1.91 8.67 -6.25
N ILE A 149 1.32 8.03 -5.23
CA ILE A 149 1.41 6.57 -5.08
C ILE A 149 0.84 5.82 -6.29
N ASP A 150 -0.13 6.38 -7.01
CA ASP A 150 -0.71 5.83 -8.23
C ASP A 150 0.34 5.70 -9.37
N GLU A 151 1.33 6.59 -9.40
CA GLU A 151 2.40 6.62 -10.41
C GLU A 151 3.53 5.63 -10.11
N LEU A 152 3.56 5.09 -8.88
CA LEU A 152 4.65 4.19 -8.47
C LEU A 152 4.54 2.81 -9.11
N PHE A 153 3.33 2.30 -9.36
CA PHE A 153 3.12 0.92 -9.79
C PHE A 153 2.97 0.81 -11.31
N CYS A 154 3.83 0.02 -11.97
CA CYS A 154 3.78 -0.22 -13.41
C CYS A 154 3.42 -1.66 -13.79
N GLY A 155 3.30 -2.57 -12.82
CA GLY A 155 2.92 -3.97 -13.03
C GLY A 155 2.92 -4.78 -11.73
N PRO A 156 2.58 -6.08 -11.78
CA PRO A 156 2.66 -6.95 -10.61
C PRO A 156 4.10 -7.05 -10.11
N CYS A 157 4.33 -6.68 -8.86
CA CYS A 157 5.64 -6.61 -8.24
C CYS A 157 6.65 -5.75 -9.02
N ALA A 158 6.17 -4.71 -9.71
CA ALA A 158 7.00 -3.80 -10.49
C ALA A 158 6.65 -2.34 -10.18
N THR A 159 7.69 -1.54 -9.98
CA THR A 159 7.60 -0.11 -9.69
C THR A 159 8.32 0.72 -10.75
N THR A 160 8.04 2.02 -10.76
CA THR A 160 8.73 3.02 -11.58
C THR A 160 10.05 3.51 -10.96
N LEU A 161 10.48 2.90 -9.85
CA LEU A 161 11.78 3.18 -9.24
C LEU A 161 12.90 2.83 -10.21
N LYS A 162 13.84 3.74 -10.39
CA LYS A 162 15.06 3.50 -11.17
C LYS A 162 16.06 2.70 -10.33
N LYS A 163 17.09 2.17 -10.99
CA LYS A 163 18.16 1.41 -10.32
C LYS A 163 18.76 2.26 -9.20
N GLY A 164 18.78 1.71 -7.99
CA GLY A 164 19.29 2.37 -6.80
C GLY A 164 18.36 3.39 -6.14
N GLU A 165 17.26 3.78 -6.76
CA GLU A 165 16.29 4.64 -6.07
C GLU A 165 15.64 3.90 -4.91
N ILE A 166 15.46 4.61 -3.80
CA ILE A 166 14.78 4.09 -2.61
C ILE A 166 13.64 5.02 -2.19
N ILE A 167 12.57 4.42 -1.68
CA ILE A 167 11.50 5.16 -1.01
C ILE A 167 12.06 5.69 0.32
N THR A 168 11.91 6.98 0.58
CA THR A 168 12.33 7.59 1.84
C THR A 168 11.16 7.86 2.77
N LYS A 169 10.05 8.38 2.24
CA LYS A 169 8.87 8.69 3.05
C LYS A 169 7.57 8.38 2.31
N ILE A 170 6.55 8.09 3.10
CA ILE A 170 5.16 8.05 2.70
C ILE A 170 4.48 9.27 3.30
N ILE A 171 3.91 10.13 2.46
CA ILE A 171 3.30 11.39 2.84
C ILE A 171 1.80 11.24 2.66
N ILE A 172 1.04 11.35 3.74
CA ILE A 172 -0.41 11.11 3.75
C ILE A 172 -1.13 12.41 4.10
N PRO A 173 -1.94 12.97 3.19
CA PRO A 173 -2.78 14.11 3.51
C PRO A 173 -3.85 13.72 4.52
N LEU A 174 -4.06 14.57 5.52
CA LEU A 174 -5.09 14.36 6.53
C LEU A 174 -6.44 14.86 6.03
N LEU A 175 -7.43 14.03 6.22
CA LEU A 175 -8.82 14.40 5.95
C LEU A 175 -9.39 14.95 7.26
N LEU A 176 -9.38 16.28 7.42
CA LEU A 176 -9.74 16.96 8.67
C LEU A 176 -11.27 17.03 8.93
N ASP A 177 -12.06 16.35 8.11
CA ASP A 177 -13.52 16.30 8.24
C ASP A 177 -13.95 15.04 9.01
N ASN A 178 -14.54 15.24 10.19
CA ASN A 178 -15.00 14.16 11.06
C ASN A 178 -16.21 13.37 10.50
N THR A 179 -16.79 13.82 9.40
CA THR A 179 -17.90 13.12 8.73
C THR A 179 -17.43 12.08 7.72
N ILE A 180 -16.11 11.93 7.56
CA ILE A 180 -15.53 10.95 6.63
C ILE A 180 -15.67 9.55 7.19
N ILE A 181 -16.17 8.66 6.34
CA ILE A 181 -16.37 7.25 6.63
C ILE A 181 -15.20 6.46 6.05
N TYR A 182 -14.63 5.57 6.87
CA TYR A 182 -13.52 4.71 6.51
C TYR A 182 -13.96 3.25 6.48
N TYR A 183 -13.80 2.60 5.34
CA TYR A 183 -14.06 1.19 5.17
C TYR A 183 -12.80 0.45 4.71
N PHE A 184 -12.50 -0.65 5.39
CA PHE A 184 -11.51 -1.64 4.94
C PHE A 184 -12.03 -3.03 5.25
N ARG A 185 -12.03 -3.91 4.26
CA ARG A 185 -12.32 -5.33 4.44
C ARG A 185 -11.47 -6.18 3.51
N LYS A 186 -10.95 -7.27 4.07
CA LYS A 186 -10.10 -8.24 3.40
C LYS A 186 -10.73 -9.62 3.48
N ILE A 187 -10.71 -10.34 2.39
CA ILE A 187 -11.13 -11.75 2.29
C ILE A 187 -9.91 -12.60 1.96
N GLY A 188 -9.64 -13.55 2.83
CA GLY A 188 -8.58 -14.55 2.70
C GLY A 188 -9.11 -15.96 2.90
N GLN A 189 -8.23 -16.95 3.10
CA GLN A 189 -8.63 -18.31 3.49
C GLN A 189 -9.02 -18.43 4.96
N ARG A 190 -8.55 -17.50 5.79
CA ARG A 190 -8.79 -17.46 7.24
C ARG A 190 -8.78 -16.00 7.70
N ASN A 191 -9.20 -15.72 8.93
CA ASN A 191 -9.38 -14.35 9.41
C ASN A 191 -8.05 -13.60 9.68
N ALA A 192 -6.94 -14.31 9.86
CA ALA A 192 -5.63 -13.72 10.11
C ALA A 192 -4.52 -14.48 9.38
N MET A 193 -3.35 -13.86 9.22
CA MET A 193 -2.15 -14.45 8.59
C MET A 193 -2.44 -15.12 7.25
N THR A 194 -3.16 -14.45 6.37
CA THR A 194 -3.54 -14.96 5.05
C THR A 194 -3.19 -13.96 3.96
N ILE A 195 -2.85 -14.48 2.78
CA ILE A 195 -2.69 -13.64 1.59
C ILE A 195 -4.09 -13.27 1.07
N THR A 196 -4.25 -12.04 0.66
CA THR A 196 -5.50 -11.48 0.20
C THR A 196 -5.98 -12.16 -1.08
N LYS A 197 -7.22 -12.67 -1.07
CA LYS A 197 -7.94 -13.11 -2.27
C LYS A 197 -8.62 -11.93 -2.97
N ALA A 198 -9.27 -11.07 -2.18
CA ALA A 198 -9.77 -9.77 -2.57
C ALA A 198 -9.88 -8.87 -1.32
N SER A 199 -9.67 -7.58 -1.48
CA SER A 199 -9.92 -6.58 -0.44
C SER A 199 -10.56 -5.34 -1.06
N LEU A 200 -11.13 -4.48 -0.21
CA LEU A 200 -11.62 -3.18 -0.60
C LEU A 200 -11.28 -2.16 0.48
N SER A 201 -10.62 -1.10 0.08
CA SER A 201 -10.49 0.13 0.83
C SER A 201 -11.44 1.17 0.26
N ALA A 202 -12.16 1.88 1.12
CA ALA A 202 -12.96 3.02 0.70
C ALA A 202 -12.90 4.13 1.75
N ILE A 203 -12.97 5.35 1.26
CA ILE A 203 -13.27 6.55 2.05
C ILE A 203 -14.38 7.31 1.36
N ALA A 204 -15.33 7.81 2.13
CA ALA A 204 -16.48 8.51 1.60
C ALA A 204 -16.94 9.63 2.52
N LYS A 205 -17.57 10.64 1.94
CA LYS A 205 -18.33 11.65 2.65
C LYS A 205 -19.78 11.60 2.20
N LEU A 206 -20.69 11.60 3.18
CA LEU A 206 -22.12 11.68 2.94
C LEU A 206 -22.60 13.09 3.30
N SER A 207 -23.54 13.58 2.51
CA SER A 207 -24.28 14.82 2.78
C SER A 207 -25.75 14.59 2.42
N GLU A 208 -26.65 14.88 3.34
CA GLU A 208 -28.11 14.75 3.13
C GLU A 208 -28.55 13.37 2.58
N GLY A 209 -27.96 12.29 3.10
CA GLY A 209 -28.27 10.92 2.68
C GLY A 209 -27.71 10.51 1.32
N LYS A 210 -26.91 11.36 0.65
CA LYS A 210 -26.26 11.09 -0.63
C LYS A 210 -24.75 11.03 -0.47
N ILE A 211 -24.09 10.31 -1.37
CA ILE A 211 -22.63 10.30 -1.45
C ILE A 211 -22.15 11.63 -2.06
N GLU A 212 -21.56 12.50 -1.24
CA GLU A 212 -20.93 13.73 -1.73
C GLU A 212 -19.71 13.39 -2.60
N TRP A 213 -18.86 12.52 -2.10
CA TRP A 213 -17.74 11.91 -2.83
C TRP A 213 -17.35 10.57 -2.20
N ILE A 214 -16.73 9.71 -3.00
CA ILE A 214 -16.19 8.42 -2.57
C ILE A 214 -14.89 8.13 -3.31
N ARG A 215 -13.96 7.43 -2.65
CA ARG A 215 -12.76 6.84 -3.26
C ARG A 215 -12.73 5.36 -2.95
N LEU A 216 -12.46 4.54 -3.96
CA LEU A 216 -12.51 3.09 -3.90
C LEU A 216 -11.24 2.48 -4.48
N ALA A 217 -10.58 1.60 -3.73
CA ALA A 217 -9.42 0.85 -4.22
C ALA A 217 -9.52 -0.63 -3.81
N PRO A 218 -9.88 -1.53 -4.73
CA PRO A 218 -9.84 -2.96 -4.49
C PRO A 218 -8.43 -3.51 -4.63
N GLY A 219 -8.07 -4.49 -3.79
CA GLY A 219 -6.79 -5.22 -3.83
C GLY A 219 -6.93 -6.65 -4.35
N SER A 220 -5.87 -7.18 -4.93
CA SER A 220 -5.77 -8.55 -5.49
C SER A 220 -6.71 -8.84 -6.66
N VAL A 221 -7.20 -7.83 -7.36
CA VAL A 221 -8.20 -7.99 -8.44
C VAL A 221 -7.81 -7.30 -9.74
N SER A 222 -6.61 -6.74 -9.80
CA SER A 222 -6.01 -6.14 -10.99
C SER A 222 -4.49 -6.29 -10.92
N PRO A 223 -3.75 -6.18 -12.05
CA PRO A 223 -2.28 -6.26 -12.05
C PRO A 223 -1.62 -5.23 -11.12
N VAL A 224 -2.21 -4.04 -11.04
CA VAL A 224 -1.82 -2.99 -10.09
C VAL A 224 -3.05 -2.54 -9.29
N VAL A 225 -2.84 -2.10 -8.06
CA VAL A 225 -3.89 -1.47 -7.27
C VAL A 225 -4.13 -0.07 -7.82
N LYS A 226 -5.39 0.28 -8.08
CA LYS A 226 -5.80 1.58 -8.60
C LYS A 226 -7.18 1.97 -8.10
N ARG A 227 -7.51 3.25 -8.23
CA ARG A 227 -8.86 3.74 -7.93
C ARG A 227 -9.87 3.29 -8.99
N MET A 228 -11.13 3.11 -8.53
CA MET A 228 -12.26 2.73 -9.38
C MET A 228 -13.04 3.96 -9.83
N SER A 229 -12.39 4.81 -10.64
CA SER A 229 -12.87 6.16 -10.97
C SER A 229 -14.24 6.18 -11.64
N LYS A 230 -14.56 5.20 -12.48
CA LYS A 230 -15.90 5.12 -13.14
C LYS A 230 -16.98 4.78 -12.12
N THR A 231 -16.69 3.84 -11.20
CA THR A 231 -17.62 3.47 -10.13
C THR A 231 -17.82 4.64 -9.16
N GLU A 232 -16.75 5.35 -8.80
CA GLU A 232 -16.78 6.52 -7.91
C GLU A 232 -17.64 7.64 -8.51
N GLU A 233 -17.40 7.99 -9.77
CA GLU A 233 -18.17 9.03 -10.46
C GLU A 233 -19.65 8.65 -10.65
N PHE A 234 -19.92 7.35 -10.93
CA PHE A 234 -21.30 6.86 -11.01
C PHE A 234 -22.06 7.01 -9.69
N ILE A 235 -21.41 6.72 -8.54
CA ILE A 235 -22.06 6.76 -7.22
C ILE A 235 -22.24 8.20 -6.71
N LYS A 236 -21.37 9.11 -7.09
CA LYS A 236 -21.34 10.50 -6.61
C LYS A 236 -22.70 11.20 -6.83
N GLY A 237 -23.19 11.88 -5.80
CA GLY A 237 -24.45 12.62 -5.80
C GLY A 237 -25.70 11.75 -5.74
N LYS A 238 -25.58 10.43 -5.65
CA LYS A 238 -26.71 9.50 -5.63
C LYS A 238 -27.09 9.06 -4.23
N GLU A 239 -28.37 8.81 -4.06
CA GLU A 239 -28.90 8.03 -2.95
C GLU A 239 -28.62 6.55 -3.19
N LEU A 240 -28.19 5.84 -2.15
CA LEU A 240 -27.78 4.44 -2.22
C LEU A 240 -28.99 3.47 -2.19
N THR A 241 -29.81 3.51 -3.22
CA THR A 241 -30.90 2.55 -3.40
C THR A 241 -30.35 1.19 -3.84
N PRO A 242 -31.09 0.08 -3.65
CA PRO A 242 -30.70 -1.25 -4.16
C PRO A 242 -30.39 -1.25 -5.66
N HIS A 243 -31.11 -0.44 -6.46
CA HIS A 243 -30.87 -0.31 -7.89
C HIS A 243 -29.51 0.34 -8.18
N VAL A 244 -29.18 1.45 -7.52
CA VAL A 244 -27.89 2.15 -7.65
C VAL A 244 -26.74 1.23 -7.24
N ILE A 245 -26.89 0.49 -6.14
CA ILE A 245 -25.87 -0.45 -5.66
C ILE A 245 -25.62 -1.56 -6.69
N ASN A 246 -26.68 -2.15 -7.28
CA ASN A 246 -26.53 -3.19 -8.31
C ASN A 246 -25.82 -2.64 -9.57
N GLN A 247 -26.17 -1.46 -10.03
CA GLN A 247 -25.46 -0.84 -11.15
C GLN A 247 -23.99 -0.55 -10.83
N ALA A 248 -23.67 -0.09 -9.62
CA ALA A 248 -22.29 0.12 -9.20
C ALA A 248 -21.48 -1.19 -9.19
N LYS A 249 -22.09 -2.32 -8.82
CA LYS A 249 -21.47 -3.67 -8.88
C LYS A 249 -21.17 -4.09 -10.32
N GLU A 250 -22.00 -3.74 -11.28
CA GLU A 250 -21.74 -3.99 -12.69
C GLU A 250 -20.59 -3.14 -13.22
N ILE A 251 -20.53 -1.85 -12.84
CA ILE A 251 -19.49 -0.94 -13.27
C ILE A 251 -18.13 -1.34 -12.70
N ILE A 252 -18.02 -1.64 -11.40
CA ILE A 252 -16.75 -2.04 -10.79
C ILE A 252 -16.22 -3.34 -11.43
N SER A 253 -17.12 -4.24 -11.86
CA SER A 253 -16.74 -5.48 -12.54
C SER A 253 -16.06 -5.24 -13.89
N GLN A 254 -16.33 -4.12 -14.54
CA GLN A 254 -15.70 -3.72 -15.80
C GLN A 254 -14.36 -3.00 -15.57
N GLU A 255 -14.12 -2.48 -14.37
CA GLU A 255 -12.87 -1.76 -14.03
C GLU A 255 -11.77 -2.69 -13.50
N ILE A 256 -12.11 -3.88 -13.02
CA ILE A 256 -11.17 -4.86 -12.48
C ILE A 256 -10.86 -5.97 -13.49
N SER A 257 -9.68 -6.59 -13.35
CA SER A 257 -9.22 -7.69 -14.21
C SER A 257 -8.55 -8.80 -13.41
N PRO A 258 -9.32 -9.50 -12.55
CA PRO A 258 -8.76 -10.54 -11.68
C PRO A 258 -8.30 -11.75 -12.48
N ILE A 259 -7.27 -12.44 -11.96
CA ILE A 259 -6.74 -13.70 -12.49
C ILE A 259 -7.20 -14.91 -11.67
N THR A 260 -7.09 -16.09 -12.26
CA THR A 260 -7.12 -17.36 -11.54
C THR A 260 -5.70 -17.76 -11.18
N ASP A 261 -5.43 -18.03 -9.92
CA ASP A 261 -4.16 -18.53 -9.41
C ASP A 261 -4.40 -19.62 -8.33
N ILE A 262 -3.32 -20.09 -7.71
CA ILE A 262 -3.39 -21.12 -6.65
C ILE A 262 -4.22 -20.69 -5.42
N ARG A 263 -4.49 -19.39 -5.26
CA ARG A 263 -5.19 -18.82 -4.10
C ARG A 263 -6.69 -18.70 -4.34
N SER A 264 -7.10 -18.38 -5.59
CA SER A 264 -8.50 -18.13 -5.91
C SER A 264 -8.77 -18.09 -7.42
N THR A 265 -10.03 -18.29 -7.80
CA THR A 265 -10.46 -18.14 -9.19
C THR A 265 -10.83 -16.70 -9.53
N LYS A 266 -10.70 -16.32 -10.81
CA LYS A 266 -11.19 -15.04 -11.35
C LYS A 266 -12.66 -14.79 -10.97
N ALA A 267 -13.53 -15.80 -11.13
CA ALA A 267 -14.96 -15.68 -10.83
C ALA A 267 -15.22 -15.37 -9.35
N PHE A 268 -14.50 -16.04 -8.43
CA PHE A 268 -14.62 -15.78 -7.00
C PHE A 268 -14.16 -14.38 -6.63
N ARG A 269 -13.00 -13.93 -7.16
CA ARG A 269 -12.47 -12.56 -6.90
C ARG A 269 -13.44 -11.50 -7.39
N MET A 270 -14.05 -11.69 -8.56
CA MET A 270 -15.07 -10.81 -9.13
C MET A 270 -16.28 -10.71 -8.20
N LEU A 271 -16.88 -11.85 -7.85
CA LEU A 271 -18.04 -11.90 -6.96
C LEU A 271 -17.77 -11.27 -5.60
N ILE A 272 -16.62 -11.57 -5.00
CA ILE A 272 -16.25 -11.01 -3.69
C ILE A 272 -16.07 -9.48 -3.78
N THR A 273 -15.49 -8.96 -4.85
CA THR A 273 -15.33 -7.50 -5.01
C THR A 273 -16.69 -6.80 -5.10
N GLN A 274 -17.64 -7.38 -5.85
CA GLN A 274 -19.03 -6.89 -5.90
C GLN A 274 -19.68 -6.89 -4.51
N ASN A 275 -19.50 -7.96 -3.75
CA ASN A 275 -20.09 -8.09 -2.41
C ASN A 275 -19.41 -7.14 -1.40
N LEU A 276 -18.09 -6.91 -1.51
CA LEU A 276 -17.38 -5.94 -0.68
C LEU A 276 -17.85 -4.51 -0.98
N LEU A 277 -18.10 -4.18 -2.26
CA LEU A 277 -18.68 -2.88 -2.62
C LEU A 277 -20.08 -2.72 -2.03
N GLU A 278 -20.93 -3.73 -2.17
CA GLU A 278 -22.28 -3.73 -1.59
C GLU A 278 -22.25 -3.57 -0.06
N ASP A 279 -21.40 -4.33 0.65
CA ASP A 279 -21.21 -4.20 2.10
C ASP A 279 -20.71 -2.80 2.49
N CYS A 280 -19.78 -2.24 1.73
CA CYS A 280 -19.28 -0.88 1.92
C CYS A 280 -20.41 0.16 1.78
N LEU A 281 -21.19 0.08 0.72
CA LEU A 281 -22.25 1.05 0.44
C LEU A 281 -23.42 0.91 1.42
N LYS A 282 -23.80 -0.31 1.81
CA LYS A 282 -24.85 -0.54 2.82
C LYS A 282 -24.45 -0.09 4.22
N LYS A 283 -23.19 -0.28 4.62
CA LYS A 283 -22.70 0.20 5.92
C LYS A 283 -22.72 1.72 6.00
N ASN A 284 -22.39 2.39 4.91
CA ASN A 284 -22.43 3.85 4.84
C ASN A 284 -23.85 4.43 4.94
N THR A 285 -24.90 3.63 4.66
CA THR A 285 -26.31 4.01 4.85
C THR A 285 -26.81 3.78 6.29
N ILE A 286 -26.13 2.94 7.08
CA ILE A 286 -26.55 2.58 8.45
C ILE A 286 -25.93 3.51 9.52
N TRP A 287 -24.87 4.26 9.19
CA TRP A 287 -24.15 5.16 10.10
C TRP A 287 -24.52 6.65 9.92
N ALA A 288 -25.61 6.92 9.20
CA ALA A 288 -26.20 8.25 9.08
C ALA A 288 -27.26 8.50 10.17
#